data_34152f9d6ecd1d1ae74660761a6275d1
#
_entry.id   34152f9d6ecd1d1ae74660761a6275d1
#
_cell.length_a   1.000
_cell.length_b   1.000
_cell.length_c   1.000
_cell.angle_alpha   90.00
_cell.angle_beta   90.00
_cell.angle_gamma   90.00
#
_symmetry.space_group_name_H-M   'P 1'
#
loop_
_entity.id
_entity.type
_entity.pdbx_description
1 polymer ?
#
loop_
_entity_poly.entity_id
_entity_poly.type
_entity_poly.pdbx_seq_one_letter_code
_entity_poly.pdbx_strand_id
1 'polypeptide(L)'
;MTKYDFLSRWKIICGKNTFEVNLKTMIDVEKEETALPRALLVGEPGNDLQELKGLVLTLGMDVIQRLTLTRMEVHPAYGIGKGKAQEIAELAKQIEADCIIFDFNLEPRKQRNWEELSGISCFDRQEVIIRIFGQRAQTKEAVLQVELARLSYSLPRLAH
;
A
#
# COMPACT_ATOMS: atom_id res chain seq x y z
N MET A 1 14.17 9.27 13.65
CA MET A 1 13.59 8.17 12.84
C MET A 1 14.06 8.36 11.42
N THR A 2 15.01 7.56 11.00
CA THR A 2 15.67 7.73 9.69
C THR A 2 14.85 7.01 8.60
N LYS A 3 15.02 7.46 7.34
CA LYS A 3 14.38 6.91 6.13
C LYS A 3 14.52 5.36 6.01
N TYR A 4 15.54 4.79 6.64
CA TYR A 4 15.82 3.35 6.70
C TYR A 4 14.85 2.53 7.58
N ASP A 5 14.30 3.14 8.61
CA ASP A 5 13.38 2.46 9.54
C ASP A 5 11.98 2.23 8.89
N PHE A 6 11.63 3.06 7.92
CA PHE A 6 10.38 2.94 7.18
C PHE A 6 10.39 1.78 6.17
N LEU A 7 11.47 1.61 5.42
CA LEU A 7 11.58 0.55 4.39
C LEU A 7 11.73 -0.84 5.01
N SER A 8 12.43 -0.96 6.14
CA SER A 8 12.53 -2.22 6.88
C SER A 8 11.18 -2.61 7.50
N ARG A 9 10.43 -1.65 8.03
CA ARG A 9 9.05 -1.87 8.53
C ARG A 9 8.06 -2.14 7.40
N TRP A 10 8.28 -1.60 6.20
CA TRP A 10 7.51 -1.92 5.00
C TRP A 10 7.61 -3.40 4.61
N LYS A 11 8.81 -3.96 4.57
CA LYS A 11 9.04 -5.39 4.27
C LYS A 11 8.39 -6.32 5.30
N ILE A 12 8.35 -5.93 6.57
CA ILE A 12 7.71 -6.69 7.65
C ILE A 12 6.17 -6.69 7.52
N ILE A 13 5.58 -5.60 7.02
CA ILE A 13 4.12 -5.45 6.89
C ILE A 13 3.61 -6.10 5.59
N CYS A 14 4.43 -6.21 4.55
CA CYS A 14 4.08 -6.81 3.26
C CYS A 14 4.13 -8.35 3.21
N GLY A 15 4.22 -9.02 4.35
CA GLY A 15 3.88 -10.46 4.47
C GLY A 15 4.72 -11.44 3.65
N LYS A 16 5.96 -11.12 3.28
CA LYS A 16 6.91 -12.16 2.84
C LYS A 16 7.61 -12.73 4.06
N ASN A 17 7.02 -13.80 4.59
CA ASN A 17 7.58 -14.64 5.63
C ASN A 17 8.94 -15.20 5.19
N THR A 18 10.02 -14.65 5.72
CA THR A 18 11.25 -15.41 5.99
C THR A 18 11.98 -14.73 7.14
N PHE A 19 11.69 -15.24 8.31
CA PHE A 19 12.42 -14.92 9.52
C PHE A 19 13.66 -15.84 9.56
N GLU A 20 14.74 -15.41 8.92
CA GLU A 20 16.10 -15.85 9.27
C GLU A 20 17.00 -14.62 9.24
N VAL A 21 17.08 -13.98 10.39
CA VAL A 21 18.10 -12.95 10.63
C VAL A 21 19.41 -13.67 10.90
N ASN A 22 20.17 -13.90 9.85
CA ASN A 22 21.55 -14.36 10.00
C ASN A 22 22.42 -13.16 10.42
N LEU A 23 22.91 -13.18 11.65
CA LEU A 23 23.69 -12.11 12.30
C LEU A 23 25.02 -11.77 11.59
N LYS A 24 25.35 -12.46 10.50
CA LYS A 24 26.59 -12.27 9.74
C LYS A 24 26.52 -11.25 8.61
N THR A 25 25.31 -10.72 8.27
CA THR A 25 25.12 -9.76 7.16
C THR A 25 25.08 -8.30 7.61
N MET A 26 25.51 -7.99 8.84
CA MET A 26 25.52 -6.60 9.34
C MET A 26 26.75 -5.78 8.96
N ILE A 27 27.69 -6.32 8.19
CA ILE A 27 28.98 -5.64 7.92
C ILE A 27 29.14 -5.20 6.46
N ASP A 28 28.37 -5.74 5.51
CA ASP A 28 28.45 -5.36 4.10
C ASP A 28 27.16 -4.68 3.61
N VAL A 29 26.82 -3.52 4.17
CA VAL A 29 25.85 -2.61 3.54
C VAL A 29 26.63 -1.66 2.64
N GLU A 30 27.13 -2.19 1.53
CA GLU A 30 27.38 -1.35 0.37
C GLU A 30 26.06 -0.74 -0.07
N LYS A 31 26.11 0.54 -0.42
CA LYS A 31 25.00 1.38 -0.89
C LYS A 31 24.24 0.72 -2.05
N GLU A 32 23.29 -0.15 -1.78
CA GLU A 32 22.20 -0.33 -2.71
C GLU A 32 21.39 0.96 -2.67
N GLU A 33 21.38 1.70 -3.75
CA GLU A 33 20.37 2.73 -4.03
C GLU A 33 19.02 2.03 -3.93
N THR A 34 18.40 2.09 -2.76
CA THR A 34 17.09 1.46 -2.55
C THR A 34 16.08 2.25 -3.36
N ALA A 35 15.73 1.72 -4.52
CA ALA A 35 14.68 2.28 -5.36
C ALA A 35 13.41 2.50 -4.53
N LEU A 36 12.73 3.63 -4.76
CA LEU A 36 11.48 3.93 -4.06
C LEU A 36 10.45 2.86 -4.41
N PRO A 37 9.59 2.45 -3.45
CA PRO A 37 8.51 1.52 -3.74
C PRO A 37 7.61 2.04 -4.87
N ARG A 38 7.28 1.19 -5.82
CA ARG A 38 6.58 1.51 -7.06
C ARG A 38 5.08 1.25 -6.90
N ALA A 39 4.26 2.27 -7.06
CA ALA A 39 2.80 2.20 -6.87
C ALA A 39 2.02 2.30 -8.19
N LEU A 40 1.03 1.41 -8.36
CA LEU A 40 -0.06 1.56 -9.32
C LEU A 40 -1.25 2.21 -8.61
N LEU A 41 -1.75 3.35 -9.11
CA LEU A 41 -2.94 3.99 -8.57
C LEU A 41 -4.18 3.59 -9.37
N VAL A 42 -5.28 3.27 -8.65
CA VAL A 42 -6.57 2.92 -9.24
C VAL A 42 -7.65 3.82 -8.64
N GLY A 43 -8.35 4.57 -9.49
CA GLY A 43 -9.38 5.53 -9.08
C GLY A 43 -10.76 5.24 -9.63
N GLU A 44 -11.75 5.85 -9.00
CA GLU A 44 -13.14 5.85 -9.45
C GLU A 44 -13.32 6.63 -10.75
N PRO A 45 -14.42 6.38 -11.48
CA PRO A 45 -14.74 7.13 -12.69
C PRO A 45 -14.78 8.64 -12.46
N GLY A 46 -14.11 9.39 -13.33
CA GLY A 46 -14.06 10.85 -13.25
C GLY A 46 -13.02 11.41 -12.28
N ASN A 47 -12.32 10.58 -11.54
CA ASN A 47 -11.23 11.02 -10.66
C ASN A 47 -9.90 11.07 -11.43
N ASP A 48 -9.20 12.20 -11.39
CA ASP A 48 -7.91 12.38 -12.06
C ASP A 48 -6.71 11.82 -11.27
N LEU A 49 -6.92 11.38 -10.05
CA LEU A 49 -5.91 10.82 -9.14
C LEU A 49 -4.76 11.77 -8.79
N GLN A 50 -4.88 13.08 -9.04
CA GLN A 50 -3.80 14.03 -8.75
C GLN A 50 -3.58 14.17 -7.24
N GLU A 51 -4.66 14.21 -6.46
CA GLU A 51 -4.56 14.29 -5.00
C GLU A 51 -3.91 13.04 -4.42
N LEU A 52 -4.40 11.84 -4.80
CA LEU A 52 -3.82 10.57 -4.35
C LEU A 52 -2.34 10.46 -4.75
N LYS A 53 -1.99 10.86 -5.97
CA LYS A 53 -0.59 10.93 -6.41
C LYS A 53 0.24 11.80 -5.47
N GLY A 54 -0.24 13.00 -5.11
CA GLY A 54 0.45 13.89 -4.18
C GLY A 54 0.67 13.25 -2.81
N LEU A 55 -0.33 12.53 -2.29
CA LEU A 55 -0.22 11.79 -1.03
C LEU A 55 0.83 10.67 -1.11
N VAL A 56 0.81 9.89 -2.17
CA VAL A 56 1.73 8.77 -2.37
C VAL A 56 3.18 9.24 -2.52
N LEU A 57 3.41 10.32 -3.28
CA LEU A 57 4.73 10.96 -3.36
C LEU A 57 5.20 11.50 -2.00
N THR A 58 4.29 12.09 -1.20
CA THR A 58 4.59 12.55 0.16
C THR A 58 5.01 11.38 1.06
N LEU A 59 4.45 10.20 0.86
CA LEU A 59 4.81 8.99 1.58
C LEU A 59 6.21 8.46 1.18
N GLY A 60 6.80 8.97 0.10
CA GLY A 60 8.11 8.56 -0.40
C GLY A 60 8.06 7.35 -1.33
N MET A 61 6.95 7.19 -2.05
CA MET A 61 6.77 6.14 -3.06
C MET A 61 6.75 6.75 -4.46
N ASP A 62 7.13 5.98 -5.47
CA ASP A 62 7.03 6.38 -6.87
C ASP A 62 5.69 5.93 -7.48
N VAL A 63 5.06 6.79 -8.27
CA VAL A 63 3.80 6.50 -8.96
C VAL A 63 4.10 6.17 -10.41
N ILE A 64 4.17 4.88 -10.73
CA ILE A 64 4.57 4.41 -12.06
C ILE A 64 3.42 4.39 -13.06
N GLN A 65 2.18 4.19 -12.59
CA GLN A 65 1.01 4.15 -13.45
C GLN A 65 -0.22 4.64 -12.69
N ARG A 66 -1.15 5.28 -13.41
CA ARG A 66 -2.47 5.67 -12.90
C ARG A 66 -3.55 5.10 -13.82
N LEU A 67 -4.58 4.53 -13.25
CA LEU A 67 -5.70 3.96 -13.97
C LEU A 67 -7.00 4.46 -13.35
N THR A 68 -7.81 5.16 -14.13
CA THR A 68 -9.17 5.55 -13.74
C THR A 68 -10.16 4.58 -14.35
N LEU A 69 -11.04 4.04 -13.51
CA LEU A 69 -12.08 3.12 -13.94
C LEU A 69 -13.12 3.86 -14.80
N THR A 70 -13.66 3.21 -15.82
CA THR A 70 -14.73 3.79 -16.64
C THR A 70 -16.09 3.71 -15.97
N ARG A 71 -16.29 2.70 -15.12
CA ARG A 71 -17.50 2.51 -14.32
C ARG A 71 -17.16 1.71 -13.06
N MET A 72 -17.97 1.91 -12.02
CA MET A 72 -17.96 1.05 -10.83
C MET A 72 -19.06 -0.02 -10.99
N GLU A 73 -18.65 -1.28 -10.91
CA GLU A 73 -19.58 -2.40 -10.82
C GLU A 73 -19.54 -2.92 -9.38
N VAL A 74 -20.70 -3.05 -8.74
CA VAL A 74 -20.75 -3.59 -7.38
C VAL A 74 -20.52 -5.10 -7.43
N HIS A 75 -19.25 -5.51 -7.44
CA HIS A 75 -18.90 -6.91 -7.33
C HIS A 75 -18.50 -7.24 -5.88
N PRO A 76 -19.11 -8.28 -5.27
CA PRO A 76 -18.89 -8.54 -3.84
C PRO A 76 -17.44 -8.88 -3.47
N ALA A 77 -16.68 -9.46 -4.39
CA ALA A 77 -15.30 -9.87 -4.11
C ALA A 77 -14.27 -8.74 -4.27
N TYR A 78 -14.43 -7.86 -5.28
CA TYR A 78 -13.40 -6.89 -5.63
C TYR A 78 -13.88 -5.44 -5.60
N GLY A 79 -15.21 -5.21 -5.56
CA GLY A 79 -15.80 -3.88 -5.70
C GLY A 79 -15.85 -3.37 -7.14
N ILE A 80 -15.26 -4.11 -8.07
CA ILE A 80 -15.30 -3.90 -9.53
C ILE A 80 -15.51 -5.24 -10.23
N GLY A 81 -15.87 -5.23 -11.51
CA GLY A 81 -16.07 -6.45 -12.29
C GLY A 81 -14.84 -7.35 -12.30
N LYS A 82 -15.04 -8.68 -12.20
CA LYS A 82 -13.96 -9.67 -12.09
C LYS A 82 -12.95 -9.58 -13.24
N GLY A 83 -13.40 -9.40 -14.48
CA GLY A 83 -12.51 -9.27 -15.63
C GLY A 83 -11.60 -8.05 -15.51
N LYS A 84 -12.15 -6.90 -15.07
CA LYS A 84 -11.35 -5.69 -14.85
C LYS A 84 -10.38 -5.84 -13.68
N ALA A 85 -10.76 -6.57 -12.64
CA ALA A 85 -9.86 -6.89 -11.54
C ALA A 85 -8.65 -7.72 -12.01
N GLN A 86 -8.87 -8.71 -12.84
CA GLN A 86 -7.80 -9.52 -13.43
C GLN A 86 -6.87 -8.68 -14.31
N GLU A 87 -7.42 -7.84 -15.18
CA GLU A 87 -6.65 -6.92 -16.03
C GLU A 87 -5.74 -6.00 -15.20
N ILE A 88 -6.26 -5.42 -14.10
CA ILE A 88 -5.46 -4.56 -13.21
C ILE A 88 -4.37 -5.36 -12.50
N ALA A 89 -4.67 -6.56 -12.03
CA ALA A 89 -3.68 -7.41 -11.38
C ALA A 89 -2.55 -7.83 -12.33
N GLU A 90 -2.88 -8.13 -13.58
CA GLU A 90 -1.90 -8.44 -14.62
C GLU A 90 -1.07 -7.21 -15.00
N LEU A 91 -1.71 -6.05 -15.15
CA LEU A 91 -1.01 -4.79 -15.39
C LEU A 91 -0.01 -4.50 -14.28
N ALA A 92 -0.41 -4.63 -13.02
CA ALA A 92 0.47 -4.40 -11.87
C ALA A 92 1.72 -5.29 -11.91
N LYS A 93 1.57 -6.56 -12.33
CA LYS A 93 2.69 -7.49 -12.52
C LYS A 93 3.59 -7.08 -13.70
N GLN A 94 3.00 -6.70 -14.83
CA GLN A 94 3.74 -6.29 -16.03
C GLN A 94 4.61 -5.06 -15.82
N ILE A 95 4.10 -4.08 -15.06
CA ILE A 95 4.84 -2.86 -14.72
C ILE A 95 5.73 -3.01 -13.49
N GLU A 96 5.79 -4.22 -12.91
CA GLU A 96 6.55 -4.53 -11.70
C GLU A 96 6.21 -3.58 -10.54
N ALA A 97 4.92 -3.35 -10.30
CA ALA A 97 4.46 -2.57 -9.16
C ALA A 97 4.67 -3.34 -7.85
N ASP A 98 5.13 -2.65 -6.80
CA ASP A 98 5.27 -3.22 -5.46
C ASP A 98 3.94 -3.20 -4.70
N CYS A 99 3.02 -2.31 -5.09
CA CYS A 99 1.68 -2.23 -4.50
C CYS A 99 0.65 -1.61 -5.46
N ILE A 100 -0.63 -1.87 -5.14
CA ILE A 100 -1.77 -1.20 -5.76
C ILE A 100 -2.43 -0.31 -4.70
N ILE A 101 -2.70 0.95 -5.05
CA ILE A 101 -3.34 1.91 -4.14
C ILE A 101 -4.64 2.38 -4.77
N PHE A 102 -5.74 2.17 -4.03
CA PHE A 102 -7.08 2.52 -4.44
C PHE A 102 -7.51 3.87 -3.86
N ASP A 103 -8.12 4.72 -4.67
CA ASP A 103 -8.66 6.03 -4.23
C ASP A 103 -10.08 5.94 -3.65
N PHE A 104 -10.53 4.74 -3.37
CA PHE A 104 -11.79 4.44 -2.70
C PHE A 104 -11.57 3.52 -1.51
N ASN A 105 -12.55 3.47 -0.61
CA ASN A 105 -12.47 2.63 0.58
C ASN A 105 -12.47 1.15 0.18
N LEU A 106 -11.48 0.42 0.69
CA LEU A 106 -11.30 -1.00 0.44
C LEU A 106 -11.66 -1.80 1.70
N GLU A 107 -12.82 -2.42 1.67
CA GLU A 107 -13.24 -3.30 2.76
C GLU A 107 -12.21 -4.42 3.00
N PRO A 108 -12.01 -4.88 4.25
CA PRO A 108 -10.98 -5.87 4.59
C PRO A 108 -11.03 -7.13 3.74
N ARG A 109 -12.24 -7.66 3.47
CA ARG A 109 -12.42 -8.84 2.62
C ARG A 109 -12.01 -8.60 1.17
N LYS A 110 -12.37 -7.43 0.62
CA LYS A 110 -12.01 -7.05 -0.75
C LYS A 110 -10.51 -6.84 -0.89
N GLN A 111 -9.87 -6.20 0.10
CA GLN A 111 -8.43 -6.03 0.15
C GLN A 111 -7.70 -7.37 0.06
N ARG A 112 -8.09 -8.35 0.87
CA ARG A 112 -7.53 -9.70 0.86
C ARG A 112 -7.69 -10.37 -0.51
N ASN A 113 -8.89 -10.31 -1.08
CA ASN A 113 -9.13 -10.87 -2.41
C ASN A 113 -8.24 -10.22 -3.49
N TRP A 114 -8.00 -8.91 -3.38
CA TRP A 114 -7.08 -8.21 -4.27
C TRP A 114 -5.63 -8.66 -4.10
N GLU A 115 -5.17 -8.82 -2.88
CA GLU A 115 -3.82 -9.31 -2.57
C GLU A 115 -3.62 -10.76 -3.03
N GLU A 116 -4.62 -11.62 -2.87
CA GLU A 116 -4.61 -12.99 -3.39
C GLU A 116 -4.56 -13.01 -4.94
N LEU A 117 -5.33 -12.15 -5.60
CA LEU A 117 -5.39 -12.08 -7.05
C LEU A 117 -4.10 -11.51 -7.67
N SER A 118 -3.57 -10.43 -7.11
CA SER A 118 -2.41 -9.73 -7.64
C SER A 118 -1.08 -10.29 -7.16
N GLY A 119 -1.05 -10.89 -5.97
CA GLY A 119 0.17 -11.35 -5.30
C GLY A 119 1.02 -10.21 -4.72
N ILE A 120 0.49 -8.98 -4.70
CA ILE A 120 1.16 -7.79 -4.15
C ILE A 120 0.25 -7.07 -3.16
N SER A 121 0.83 -6.21 -2.32
CA SER A 121 0.09 -5.49 -1.29
C SER A 121 -0.89 -4.49 -1.89
N CYS A 122 -2.09 -4.42 -1.32
CA CYS A 122 -3.14 -3.52 -1.73
C CYS A 122 -3.53 -2.59 -0.59
N PHE A 123 -3.62 -1.29 -0.87
CA PHE A 123 -3.95 -0.27 0.10
C PHE A 123 -5.08 0.60 -0.41
N ASP A 124 -5.79 1.23 0.52
CA ASP A 124 -6.70 2.32 0.18
C ASP A 124 -6.11 3.68 0.56
N ARG A 125 -6.78 4.74 0.14
CA ARG A 125 -6.42 6.12 0.46
C ARG A 125 -6.30 6.35 1.97
N GLN A 126 -7.16 5.71 2.77
CA GLN A 126 -7.15 5.88 4.23
C GLN A 126 -5.85 5.38 4.85
N GLU A 127 -5.35 4.23 4.41
CA GLU A 127 -4.07 3.72 4.89
C GLU A 127 -2.90 4.63 4.52
N VAL A 128 -2.88 5.18 3.30
CA VAL A 128 -1.85 6.15 2.87
C VAL A 128 -1.83 7.37 3.81
N ILE A 129 -3.00 7.91 4.13
CA ILE A 129 -3.14 9.05 5.04
C ILE A 129 -2.64 8.71 6.45
N ILE A 130 -3.04 7.58 7.01
CA ILE A 130 -2.57 7.12 8.34
C ILE A 130 -1.05 7.00 8.36
N ARG A 131 -0.44 6.48 7.32
CA ARG A 131 1.02 6.34 7.20
C ARG A 131 1.73 7.68 7.11
N ILE A 132 1.19 8.66 6.37
CA ILE A 132 1.74 10.03 6.30
C ILE A 132 1.72 10.68 7.70
N PHE A 133 0.60 10.59 8.41
CA PHE A 133 0.52 11.11 9.78
C PHE A 133 1.50 10.40 10.71
N GLY A 134 1.68 9.09 10.55
CA GLY A 134 2.67 8.33 11.32
C GLY A 134 4.11 8.81 11.11
N GLN A 135 4.46 9.22 9.89
CA GLN A 135 5.78 9.78 9.59
C GLN A 135 5.98 11.18 10.19
N ARG A 136 4.91 11.95 10.37
CA ARG A 136 4.94 13.34 10.83
C ARG A 136 4.68 13.52 12.31
N ALA A 137 4.19 12.50 13.01
CA ALA A 137 3.89 12.57 14.44
C ALA A 137 5.16 12.72 15.25
N GLN A 138 5.31 13.84 15.96
CA GLN A 138 6.48 14.15 16.78
C GLN A 138 6.17 14.23 18.29
N THR A 139 4.92 14.55 18.65
CA THR A 139 4.50 14.58 20.05
C THR A 139 3.98 13.23 20.49
N LYS A 140 4.06 12.94 21.80
CA LYS A 140 3.53 11.67 22.35
C LYS A 140 2.05 11.50 22.07
N GLU A 141 1.28 12.58 22.16
CA GLU A 141 -0.16 12.61 21.88
C GLU A 141 -0.44 12.29 20.40
N ALA A 142 0.30 12.92 19.49
CA ALA A 142 0.14 12.67 18.04
C ALA A 142 0.51 11.22 17.70
N VAL A 143 1.58 10.67 18.26
CA VAL A 143 1.97 9.26 18.06
C VAL A 143 0.88 8.32 18.55
N LEU A 144 0.32 8.56 19.75
CA LEU A 144 -0.76 7.72 20.29
C LEU A 144 -2.03 7.80 19.44
N GLN A 145 -2.41 8.98 18.94
CA GLN A 145 -3.57 9.14 18.05
C GLN A 145 -3.38 8.40 16.74
N VAL A 146 -2.21 8.48 16.15
CA VAL A 146 -1.89 7.75 14.91
C VAL A 146 -1.89 6.25 15.15
N GLU A 147 -1.34 5.78 16.26
CA GLU A 147 -1.33 4.35 16.58
C GLU A 147 -2.75 3.84 16.83
N LEU A 148 -3.61 4.62 17.49
CA LEU A 148 -5.02 4.29 17.65
C LEU A 148 -5.73 4.19 16.28
N ALA A 149 -5.53 5.14 15.38
CA ALA A 149 -6.08 5.11 14.04
C ALA A 149 -5.61 3.89 13.25
N ARG A 150 -4.31 3.57 13.33
CA ARG A 150 -3.70 2.41 12.70
C ARG A 150 -4.30 1.10 13.22
N LEU A 151 -4.42 0.95 14.55
CA LEU A 151 -5.01 -0.23 15.15
C LEU A 151 -6.49 -0.38 14.75
N SER A 152 -7.25 0.70 14.80
CA SER A 152 -8.66 0.70 14.38
C SER A 152 -8.84 0.30 12.91
N TYR A 153 -7.93 0.71 12.04
CA TYR A 153 -7.90 0.33 10.64
C TYR A 153 -7.49 -1.14 10.43
N SER A 154 -6.53 -1.63 11.20
CA SER A 154 -5.94 -2.96 11.05
C SER A 154 -6.79 -4.07 11.67
N LEU A 155 -7.47 -3.81 12.80
CA LEU A 155 -8.24 -4.82 13.53
C LEU A 155 -9.24 -5.61 12.66
N PRO A 156 -10.10 -4.97 11.83
CA PRO A 156 -11.02 -5.69 10.95
C PRO A 156 -10.29 -6.51 9.86
N ARG A 157 -9.03 -6.16 9.57
CA ARG A 157 -8.20 -6.80 8.54
C ARG A 157 -7.42 -8.01 9.07
N LEU A 158 -7.24 -8.10 10.39
CA LEU A 158 -6.58 -9.22 11.06
C LEU A 158 -7.56 -10.32 11.48
N ALA A 159 -8.85 -9.99 11.61
CA ALA A 159 -9.88 -10.96 12.00
C ALA A 159 -10.16 -11.89 10.81
N HIS A 160 -9.45 -13.02 10.78
CA HIS A 160 -9.67 -14.35 10.17
C HIS A 160 -8.38 -15.00 9.70
#